data_294eb7551886d77cafa33c81d8ee987a
#
_entry.id   294eb7551886d77cafa33c81d8ee987a
#
_cell.length_a   1.000
_cell.length_b   1.000
_cell.length_c   1.000
_cell.angle_alpha   90.00
_cell.angle_beta   90.00
_cell.angle_gamma   90.00
#
_symmetry.space_group_name_H-M   'P 1'
#
loop_
_entity.id
_entity.type
_entity.pdbx_description
1 polymer ?
#
loop_
_entity_poly.entity_id
_entity_poly.type
_entity_poly.pdbx_seq_one_letter_code
_entity_poly.pdbx_strand_id
1 'polypeptide(L)'
;MKVFWSWQSDTPGKIGRHFIREALSAAIADLTVEAEVEEPEGRDPRSALHLDQDRQGVPGSPDLARIILNKISVATVFVADVTSVGIAASGRENVPEKKLINANVAIELGYALGTIGDGALLMVMNEHFGSRDDLPFDLKAKAGPLLFRLAPEATKEDIAAASRRLVAQLKEAIALCVTNKVEEVRLAAPFPAAPERDGPGRFRDKGEPIGIRSDNLPFGMGSEAPVFLADGPAMWLRLMPSFAIDAKWPSHELRAIALSGSFDLRPISEGSTVFGIRADDGFGLCPPYATESNIASSLVFAFESGEVWSVDTDQLRFGQTIPFIEDIYAARLQSYARFLRNLGIEPPYRWTCGITGVKGYRLHVPARPGFYRPGPGPQYLSANPIRAKGMFDAKESAHASLLPFFREIFDRCGIARPNYLSE
;
A
#
# COMPACT_ATOMS: atom_id res chain seq x y z
N MET A 1 -11.84 2.46 17.24
CA MET A 1 -10.38 2.21 17.38
C MET A 1 -9.96 2.24 18.84
N LYS A 2 -8.92 1.49 19.25
CA LYS A 2 -8.54 1.34 20.66
C LYS A 2 -7.18 1.97 20.94
N VAL A 3 -7.13 2.83 21.95
CA VAL A 3 -5.89 3.31 22.56
C VAL A 3 -5.68 2.49 23.84
N PHE A 4 -4.75 1.54 23.83
CA PHE A 4 -4.43 0.75 25.02
C PHE A 4 -3.38 1.47 25.85
N TRP A 5 -3.62 1.59 27.15
CA TRP A 5 -2.71 2.25 28.06
C TRP A 5 -2.14 1.29 29.10
N SER A 6 -0.81 1.11 29.05
CA SER A 6 0.00 0.36 29.99
C SER A 6 0.55 1.29 31.07
N TRP A 7 0.18 1.06 32.32
CA TRP A 7 0.40 1.97 33.43
C TRP A 7 1.10 1.28 34.62
N GLN A 8 1.62 2.07 35.53
CA GLN A 8 2.24 1.65 36.79
C GLN A 8 1.66 2.41 37.99
N SER A 9 1.78 1.83 39.19
CA SER A 9 1.31 2.43 40.46
C SER A 9 2.44 2.80 41.43
N ASP A 10 3.69 2.70 40.99
CA ASP A 10 4.87 2.89 41.85
C ASP A 10 5.19 4.36 42.08
N THR A 11 4.61 5.27 41.31
CA THR A 11 4.66 6.71 41.51
C THR A 11 3.33 7.25 42.06
N PRO A 12 3.33 8.41 42.80
CA PRO A 12 2.09 8.97 43.32
C PRO A 12 1.05 9.22 42.20
N GLY A 13 -0.17 8.72 42.38
CA GLY A 13 -1.19 8.70 41.31
C GLY A 13 -1.52 10.08 40.72
N LYS A 14 -1.45 11.16 41.51
CA LYS A 14 -1.74 12.54 41.07
C LYS A 14 -0.73 13.12 40.08
N ILE A 15 0.48 12.55 39.99
CA ILE A 15 1.57 12.95 39.08
C ILE A 15 2.05 11.80 38.18
N GLY A 16 1.37 10.67 38.21
CA GLY A 16 1.61 9.48 37.43
C GLY A 16 0.30 8.97 36.82
N ARG A 17 -0.18 7.82 37.27
CA ARG A 17 -1.31 7.07 36.71
C ARG A 17 -2.57 7.90 36.46
N HIS A 18 -3.06 8.66 37.43
CA HIS A 18 -4.30 9.44 37.26
C HIS A 18 -4.09 10.62 36.32
N PHE A 19 -2.93 11.30 36.44
CA PHE A 19 -2.56 12.42 35.59
C PHE A 19 -2.48 12.02 34.11
N ILE A 20 -1.76 10.93 33.81
CA ILE A 20 -1.62 10.44 32.42
C ILE A 20 -2.96 9.97 31.86
N ARG A 21 -3.76 9.24 32.67
CA ARG A 21 -5.09 8.80 32.26
C ARG A 21 -6.02 9.95 31.89
N GLU A 22 -6.05 10.98 32.70
CA GLU A 22 -6.86 12.18 32.46
C GLU A 22 -6.40 12.91 31.20
N ALA A 23 -5.09 13.04 31.00
CA ALA A 23 -4.53 13.63 29.78
C ALA A 23 -4.86 12.82 28.52
N LEU A 24 -4.77 11.49 28.58
CA LEU A 24 -5.17 10.60 27.49
C LEU A 24 -6.66 10.71 27.17
N SER A 25 -7.50 10.70 28.21
CA SER A 25 -8.96 10.83 28.04
C SER A 25 -9.34 12.16 27.41
N ALA A 26 -8.69 13.25 27.81
CA ALA A 26 -8.91 14.57 27.21
C ALA A 26 -8.44 14.63 25.74
N ALA A 27 -7.25 14.12 25.45
CA ALA A 27 -6.73 14.08 24.08
C ALA A 27 -7.63 13.26 23.12
N ILE A 28 -8.14 12.12 23.59
CA ILE A 28 -9.07 11.28 22.82
C ILE A 28 -10.41 11.99 22.61
N ALA A 29 -10.95 12.64 23.65
CA ALA A 29 -12.20 13.41 23.54
C ALA A 29 -12.08 14.56 22.52
N ASP A 30 -10.97 15.31 22.56
CA ASP A 30 -10.70 16.38 21.60
C ASP A 30 -10.63 15.85 20.15
N LEU A 31 -9.93 14.73 19.93
CA LEU A 31 -9.84 14.10 18.60
C LEU A 31 -11.19 13.60 18.09
N THR A 32 -12.02 13.06 18.98
CA THR A 32 -13.36 12.59 18.61
C THR A 32 -14.26 13.75 18.19
N VAL A 33 -14.25 14.84 18.95
CA VAL A 33 -15.03 16.04 18.61
C VAL A 33 -14.56 16.69 17.29
N GLU A 34 -13.25 16.75 17.05
CA GLU A 34 -12.71 17.28 15.80
C GLU A 34 -13.11 16.41 14.60
N ALA A 35 -13.05 15.08 14.75
CA ALA A 35 -13.47 14.15 13.70
C ALA A 35 -14.97 14.30 13.35
N GLU A 36 -15.83 14.50 14.33
CA GLU A 36 -17.26 14.73 14.12
C GLU A 36 -17.55 16.08 13.45
N VAL A 37 -16.73 17.09 13.68
CA VAL A 37 -16.85 18.42 13.02
C VAL A 37 -16.33 18.36 11.58
N GLU A 38 -15.23 17.70 11.33
CA GLU A 38 -14.60 17.57 10.01
C GLU A 38 -15.41 16.65 9.08
N GLU A 39 -15.89 15.51 9.60
CA GLU A 39 -16.72 14.54 8.88
C GLU A 39 -17.98 14.14 9.66
N PRO A 40 -19.07 14.91 9.58
CA PRO A 40 -20.31 14.69 10.36
C PRO A 40 -20.98 13.33 10.10
N GLU A 41 -20.69 12.67 8.98
CA GLU A 41 -21.26 11.37 8.64
C GLU A 41 -20.55 10.18 9.37
N GLY A 42 -19.64 10.46 10.29
CA GLY A 42 -18.98 9.45 11.12
C GLY A 42 -18.01 8.51 10.38
N ARG A 43 -17.51 8.94 9.24
CA ARG A 43 -16.53 8.17 8.44
C ARG A 43 -15.10 8.31 8.95
N ASP A 44 -14.80 9.35 9.72
CA ASP A 44 -13.47 9.55 10.28
C ASP A 44 -13.18 8.48 11.35
N PRO A 45 -12.11 7.69 11.19
CA PRO A 45 -11.71 6.66 12.14
C PRO A 45 -11.46 7.18 13.56
N ARG A 46 -11.12 8.46 13.72
CA ARG A 46 -10.92 9.11 15.02
C ARG A 46 -12.20 9.20 15.84
N SER A 47 -13.38 9.27 15.21
CA SER A 47 -14.68 9.32 15.90
C SER A 47 -14.96 8.08 16.77
N ALA A 48 -14.32 6.93 16.45
CA ALA A 48 -14.45 5.67 17.15
C ALA A 48 -13.34 5.40 18.17
N LEU A 49 -12.52 6.41 18.53
CA LEU A 49 -11.44 6.25 19.50
C LEU A 49 -11.98 6.08 20.93
N HIS A 50 -11.41 5.15 21.66
CA HIS A 50 -11.68 4.98 23.08
C HIS A 50 -10.46 4.45 23.83
N LEU A 51 -10.32 4.87 25.10
CA LEU A 51 -9.27 4.41 25.98
C LEU A 51 -9.62 3.04 26.56
N ASP A 52 -8.70 2.09 26.45
CA ASP A 52 -8.81 0.74 27.05
C ASP A 52 -7.63 0.49 28.00
N GLN A 53 -7.88 -0.23 29.08
CA GLN A 53 -6.85 -0.60 30.07
C GLN A 53 -7.24 -1.88 30.81
N ASP A 54 -6.26 -2.66 31.29
CA ASP A 54 -6.42 -3.83 32.18
C ASP A 54 -7.72 -4.64 31.97
N ARG A 55 -8.54 -4.72 33.04
CA ARG A 55 -9.77 -5.52 33.13
C ARG A 55 -11.01 -4.83 32.58
N GLN A 56 -10.91 -3.66 32.00
CA GLN A 56 -12.07 -2.94 31.50
C GLN A 56 -12.85 -3.82 30.51
N GLY A 57 -14.14 -4.04 30.78
CA GLY A 57 -15.02 -4.83 29.91
C GLY A 57 -14.84 -6.36 29.97
N VAL A 58 -14.09 -6.89 30.95
CA VAL A 58 -13.83 -8.34 31.06
C VAL A 58 -14.70 -8.96 32.17
N PRO A 59 -15.64 -9.87 31.86
CA PRO A 59 -16.43 -10.58 32.84
C PRO A 59 -15.65 -11.75 33.47
N GLY A 60 -16.00 -12.08 34.72
CA GLY A 60 -15.47 -13.26 35.43
C GLY A 60 -14.05 -13.10 35.98
N SER A 61 -13.34 -14.20 36.16
CA SER A 61 -11.96 -14.26 36.69
C SER A 61 -11.02 -15.05 35.78
N PRO A 62 -10.84 -14.61 34.54
CA PRO A 62 -9.92 -15.27 33.61
C PRO A 62 -8.45 -14.88 33.88
N ASP A 63 -7.51 -15.52 33.16
CA ASP A 63 -6.09 -15.15 33.16
C ASP A 63 -5.91 -13.70 32.65
N LEU A 64 -5.60 -12.80 33.59
CA LEU A 64 -5.48 -11.37 33.34
C LEU A 64 -4.34 -11.03 32.39
N ALA A 65 -3.20 -11.70 32.51
CA ALA A 65 -2.04 -11.45 31.65
C ALA A 65 -2.37 -11.75 30.18
N ARG A 66 -3.03 -12.89 29.93
CA ARG A 66 -3.47 -13.25 28.58
C ARG A 66 -4.45 -12.26 27.97
N ILE A 67 -5.35 -11.73 28.80
CA ILE A 67 -6.33 -10.72 28.35
C ILE A 67 -5.62 -9.42 27.98
N ILE A 68 -4.71 -8.94 28.81
CA ILE A 68 -3.93 -7.74 28.55
C ILE A 68 -3.16 -7.89 27.22
N LEU A 69 -2.44 -8.99 27.03
CA LEU A 69 -1.71 -9.26 25.79
C LEU A 69 -2.65 -9.30 24.57
N ASN A 70 -3.81 -9.93 24.67
CA ASN A 70 -4.82 -9.92 23.61
C ASN A 70 -5.34 -8.52 23.30
N LYS A 71 -5.57 -7.68 24.31
CA LYS A 71 -5.99 -6.29 24.11
C LYS A 71 -4.91 -5.45 23.42
N ILE A 72 -3.65 -5.66 23.78
CA ILE A 72 -2.49 -5.03 23.17
C ILE A 72 -2.39 -5.40 21.68
N SER A 73 -2.52 -6.70 21.35
CA SER A 73 -2.38 -7.18 19.95
C SER A 73 -3.43 -6.62 18.98
N VAL A 74 -4.57 -6.13 19.47
CA VAL A 74 -5.62 -5.51 18.66
C VAL A 74 -5.76 -4.01 18.89
N ALA A 75 -4.83 -3.39 19.62
CA ALA A 75 -4.82 -1.95 19.84
C ALA A 75 -4.41 -1.21 18.57
N THR A 76 -5.03 -0.07 18.33
CA THR A 76 -4.63 0.87 17.27
C THR A 76 -3.42 1.67 17.69
N VAL A 77 -3.40 2.08 18.97
CA VAL A 77 -2.29 2.81 19.60
C VAL A 77 -2.02 2.18 20.96
N PHE A 78 -0.76 1.96 21.28
CA PHE A 78 -0.30 1.54 22.60
C PHE A 78 0.46 2.67 23.26
N VAL A 79 0.10 3.02 24.48
CA VAL A 79 0.76 4.06 25.29
C VAL A 79 1.36 3.43 26.53
N ALA A 80 2.66 3.62 26.78
CA ALA A 80 3.39 3.09 27.92
C ALA A 80 3.88 4.19 28.86
N ASP A 81 3.62 4.05 30.17
CA ASP A 81 4.27 4.87 31.20
C ASP A 81 5.68 4.33 31.51
N VAL A 82 6.69 4.90 30.87
CA VAL A 82 8.09 4.52 31.04
C VAL A 82 8.80 5.35 32.11
N THR A 83 8.07 5.99 33.01
CA THR A 83 8.61 6.68 34.17
C THR A 83 9.44 5.74 35.03
N SER A 84 10.62 6.20 35.47
CA SER A 84 11.49 5.42 36.35
C SER A 84 10.85 5.22 37.71
N VAL A 85 10.82 3.96 38.18
CA VAL A 85 10.16 3.55 39.43
C VAL A 85 11.16 3.02 40.48
N GLY A 86 12.42 2.84 40.11
CA GLY A 86 13.45 2.32 41.00
C GLY A 86 14.86 2.45 40.42
N ILE A 87 15.82 2.05 41.22
CA ILE A 87 17.24 2.09 40.89
C ILE A 87 17.83 0.70 41.14
N ALA A 88 18.56 0.17 40.16
CA ALA A 88 19.38 -1.02 40.33
C ALA A 88 20.79 -0.63 40.72
N ALA A 89 21.21 -0.98 41.94
CA ALA A 89 22.58 -0.82 42.36
C ALA A 89 23.50 -1.73 41.52
N SER A 90 24.58 -1.17 40.99
CA SER A 90 25.49 -1.93 40.14
C SER A 90 26.32 -3.01 40.90
N GLY A 91 26.46 -2.85 42.20
CA GLY A 91 27.35 -3.70 43.04
C GLY A 91 28.84 -3.62 42.65
N ARG A 92 29.20 -2.71 41.73
CA ARG A 92 30.58 -2.49 41.26
C ARG A 92 30.96 -1.02 41.47
N GLU A 93 32.16 -0.79 41.97
CA GLU A 93 32.73 0.54 42.08
C GLU A 93 32.80 1.22 40.69
N ASN A 94 32.46 2.48 40.59
CA ASN A 94 32.53 3.29 39.37
C ASN A 94 31.55 2.91 38.22
N VAL A 95 30.55 2.06 38.48
CA VAL A 95 29.49 1.83 37.52
C VAL A 95 28.26 2.63 37.95
N PRO A 96 27.72 3.50 37.09
CA PRO A 96 26.55 4.30 37.43
C PRO A 96 25.34 3.41 37.74
N GLU A 97 24.55 3.81 38.71
CA GLU A 97 23.28 3.18 39.03
C GLU A 97 22.33 3.27 37.83
N LYS A 98 21.60 2.18 37.56
CA LYS A 98 20.61 2.13 36.47
C LYS A 98 19.22 2.39 37.01
N LYS A 99 18.51 3.35 36.44
CA LYS A 99 17.10 3.53 36.69
C LYS A 99 16.29 2.41 35.98
N LEU A 100 15.20 2.00 36.61
CA LEU A 100 14.36 0.92 36.17
C LEU A 100 12.95 1.43 35.89
N ILE A 101 12.37 1.02 34.79
CA ILE A 101 10.93 1.16 34.52
C ILE A 101 10.17 0.00 35.19
N ASN A 102 8.86 0.15 35.35
CA ASN A 102 8.03 -0.93 35.90
C ASN A 102 8.12 -2.18 35.02
N ALA A 103 8.33 -3.36 35.64
CA ALA A 103 8.55 -4.62 34.93
C ALA A 103 7.34 -5.06 34.08
N ASN A 104 6.10 -4.83 34.55
CA ASN A 104 4.91 -5.16 33.79
C ASN A 104 4.79 -4.29 32.55
N VAL A 105 5.01 -2.99 32.69
CA VAL A 105 5.03 -2.05 31.56
C VAL A 105 6.12 -2.46 30.57
N ALA A 106 7.31 -2.89 31.01
CA ALA A 106 8.39 -3.35 30.14
C ALA A 106 7.99 -4.59 29.33
N ILE A 107 7.32 -5.57 29.97
CA ILE A 107 6.82 -6.79 29.30
C ILE A 107 5.75 -6.43 28.27
N GLU A 108 4.76 -5.61 28.65
CA GLU A 108 3.68 -5.17 27.78
C GLU A 108 4.19 -4.37 26.58
N LEU A 109 5.14 -3.46 26.81
CA LEU A 109 5.80 -2.67 25.77
C LEU A 109 6.60 -3.55 24.81
N GLY A 110 7.36 -4.54 25.33
CA GLY A 110 8.08 -5.53 24.49
C GLY A 110 7.14 -6.35 23.62
N TYR A 111 6.01 -6.76 24.18
CA TYR A 111 4.98 -7.48 23.44
C TYR A 111 4.32 -6.60 22.36
N ALA A 112 4.00 -5.36 22.68
CA ALA A 112 3.44 -4.39 21.74
C ALA A 112 4.40 -4.12 20.56
N LEU A 113 5.70 -3.96 20.84
CA LEU A 113 6.74 -3.84 19.80
C LEU A 113 6.73 -4.99 18.81
N GLY A 114 6.56 -6.22 19.29
CA GLY A 114 6.54 -7.42 18.45
C GLY A 114 5.23 -7.66 17.72
N THR A 115 4.10 -7.08 18.16
CA THR A 115 2.76 -7.40 17.62
C THR A 115 2.15 -6.29 16.80
N ILE A 116 2.25 -5.04 17.23
CA ILE A 116 1.65 -3.89 16.53
C ILE A 116 2.67 -2.94 15.90
N GLY A 117 3.96 -3.16 16.17
CA GLY A 117 5.05 -2.41 15.54
C GLY A 117 5.31 -1.03 16.12
N ASP A 118 6.41 -0.41 15.71
CA ASP A 118 6.90 0.88 16.22
C ASP A 118 5.97 2.06 15.93
N GLY A 119 5.31 2.04 14.79
CA GLY A 119 4.45 3.14 14.32
C GLY A 119 3.16 3.34 15.13
N ALA A 120 2.82 2.38 16.00
CA ALA A 120 1.64 2.43 16.86
C ALA A 120 1.99 2.60 18.35
N LEU A 121 3.26 2.90 18.68
CA LEU A 121 3.78 2.94 20.05
C LEU A 121 4.08 4.36 20.48
N LEU A 122 3.52 4.75 21.61
CA LEU A 122 3.82 6.00 22.32
C LEU A 122 4.36 5.68 23.71
N MET A 123 5.36 6.39 24.13
CA MET A 123 5.89 6.35 25.50
C MET A 123 5.64 7.69 26.18
N VAL A 124 5.31 7.67 27.46
CA VAL A 124 5.12 8.87 28.30
C VAL A 124 6.03 8.74 29.50
N MET A 125 6.68 9.84 29.92
CA MET A 125 7.65 9.81 31.02
C MET A 125 7.59 11.09 31.87
N ASN A 126 7.54 10.92 33.20
CA ASN A 126 7.75 12.00 34.14
C ASN A 126 9.23 12.19 34.41
N GLU A 127 9.82 13.26 33.87
CA GLU A 127 11.24 13.57 34.00
C GLU A 127 11.70 13.89 35.46
N HIS A 128 10.77 14.07 36.40
CA HIS A 128 11.15 14.23 37.80
C HIS A 128 11.87 12.99 38.34
N PHE A 129 11.51 11.81 37.86
CA PHE A 129 12.05 10.52 38.32
C PHE A 129 13.23 10.01 37.50
N GLY A 130 13.45 10.55 36.31
CA GLY A 130 14.52 10.12 35.41
C GLY A 130 14.54 10.89 34.12
N SER A 131 15.56 10.66 33.32
CA SER A 131 15.71 11.24 31.98
C SER A 131 15.58 10.20 30.89
N ARG A 132 15.44 10.63 29.65
CA ARG A 132 15.48 9.74 28.46
C ARG A 132 16.74 8.87 28.44
N ASP A 133 17.87 9.40 28.94
CA ASP A 133 19.14 8.67 28.95
C ASP A 133 19.18 7.51 29.94
N ASP A 134 18.24 7.46 30.87
CA ASP A 134 18.10 6.38 31.83
C ASP A 134 17.31 5.17 31.27
N LEU A 135 16.65 5.30 30.13
CA LEU A 135 15.87 4.23 29.52
C LEU A 135 16.77 3.07 29.02
N PRO A 136 16.25 1.85 28.90
CA PRO A 136 16.93 0.74 28.24
C PRO A 136 17.40 1.11 26.84
N PHE A 137 18.51 0.51 26.39
CA PHE A 137 19.15 0.81 25.10
C PHE A 137 18.17 0.80 23.92
N ASP A 138 17.34 -0.25 23.83
CA ASP A 138 16.39 -0.41 22.74
C ASP A 138 15.29 0.68 22.70
N LEU A 139 14.97 1.28 23.85
CA LEU A 139 14.01 2.36 23.94
C LEU A 139 14.64 3.74 23.68
N LYS A 140 15.93 3.91 24.01
CA LYS A 140 16.68 5.16 23.71
C LYS A 140 16.80 5.40 22.21
N ALA A 141 16.97 4.34 21.41
CA ALA A 141 17.12 4.41 19.96
C ALA A 141 15.83 4.85 19.24
N LYS A 142 14.68 4.84 19.93
CA LYS A 142 13.39 5.25 19.35
C LYS A 142 13.20 6.77 19.43
N ALA A 143 12.12 7.29 18.84
CA ALA A 143 11.80 8.74 18.81
C ALA A 143 11.74 9.40 20.19
N GLY A 144 11.65 8.59 21.26
CA GLY A 144 11.65 9.02 22.65
C GLY A 144 10.25 9.20 23.22
N PRO A 145 10.14 9.28 24.58
CA PRO A 145 8.86 9.48 25.24
C PRO A 145 8.37 10.93 25.12
N LEU A 146 7.05 11.09 25.19
CA LEU A 146 6.42 12.37 25.49
C LEU A 146 6.72 12.74 26.95
N LEU A 147 7.35 13.88 27.15
CA LEU A 147 7.92 14.25 28.43
C LEU A 147 7.02 15.24 29.17
N PHE A 148 6.86 14.99 30.46
CA PHE A 148 6.33 15.96 31.40
C PHE A 148 7.13 15.96 32.71
N ARG A 149 7.03 17.00 33.49
CA ARG A 149 7.78 17.11 34.76
C ARG A 149 6.85 17.56 35.89
N LEU A 150 6.58 16.66 36.82
CA LEU A 150 5.78 16.89 38.01
C LEU A 150 6.46 16.24 39.23
N ALA A 151 6.78 17.05 40.22
CA ALA A 151 7.27 16.59 41.51
C ALA A 151 6.08 16.12 42.41
N PRO A 152 6.32 15.28 43.45
CA PRO A 152 5.28 14.84 44.37
C PRO A 152 4.51 15.98 45.04
N GLU A 153 5.19 17.12 45.28
CA GLU A 153 4.67 18.36 45.90
C GLU A 153 4.12 19.37 44.88
N ALA A 154 4.00 19.00 43.58
CA ALA A 154 3.51 19.89 42.52
C ALA A 154 2.17 20.52 42.89
N THR A 155 2.04 21.82 42.63
CA THR A 155 0.82 22.59 42.86
C THR A 155 -0.27 22.25 41.86
N LYS A 156 -1.50 22.68 42.11
CA LYS A 156 -2.60 22.50 41.13
C LYS A 156 -2.32 23.23 39.81
N GLU A 157 -1.67 24.38 39.89
CA GLU A 157 -1.27 25.22 38.77
C GLU A 157 -0.20 24.49 37.90
N ASP A 158 0.80 23.86 38.55
CA ASP A 158 1.82 23.07 37.87
C ASP A 158 1.20 21.87 37.15
N ILE A 159 0.29 21.13 37.82
CA ILE A 159 -0.44 20.01 37.26
C ILE A 159 -1.28 20.46 36.07
N ALA A 160 -2.00 21.57 36.18
CA ALA A 160 -2.83 22.07 35.06
C ALA A 160 -1.99 22.52 33.86
N ALA A 161 -0.83 23.15 34.10
CA ALA A 161 0.08 23.55 33.03
C ALA A 161 0.71 22.35 32.32
N ALA A 162 1.17 21.35 33.08
CA ALA A 162 1.71 20.11 32.53
C ALA A 162 0.62 19.32 31.76
N SER A 163 -0.62 19.27 32.28
CA SER A 163 -1.75 18.61 31.65
C SER A 163 -2.03 19.19 30.25
N ARG A 164 -2.17 20.51 30.15
CA ARG A 164 -2.41 21.15 28.82
C ARG A 164 -1.35 20.80 27.78
N ARG A 165 -0.07 20.76 28.19
CA ARG A 165 1.05 20.40 27.30
C ARG A 165 0.98 18.92 26.89
N LEU A 166 0.79 18.02 27.85
CA LEU A 166 0.74 16.59 27.59
C LEU A 166 -0.47 16.22 26.73
N VAL A 167 -1.64 16.83 26.96
CA VAL A 167 -2.86 16.64 26.13
C VAL A 167 -2.58 17.02 24.68
N ALA A 168 -1.97 18.18 24.43
CA ALA A 168 -1.64 18.61 23.07
C ALA A 168 -0.67 17.65 22.37
N GLN A 169 0.38 17.19 23.07
CA GLN A 169 1.34 16.24 22.53
C GLN A 169 0.71 14.86 22.26
N LEU A 170 -0.11 14.35 23.18
CA LEU A 170 -0.82 13.08 23.02
C LEU A 170 -1.80 13.13 21.86
N LYS A 171 -2.55 14.22 21.72
CA LYS A 171 -3.48 14.44 20.63
C LYS A 171 -2.80 14.34 19.27
N GLU A 172 -1.71 15.10 19.08
CA GLU A 172 -0.93 15.07 17.84
C GLU A 172 -0.36 13.67 17.56
N ALA A 173 0.27 13.04 18.55
CA ALA A 173 0.89 11.74 18.40
C ALA A 173 -0.14 10.62 18.13
N ILE A 174 -1.28 10.63 18.83
CA ILE A 174 -2.37 9.65 18.59
C ILE A 174 -2.96 9.84 17.20
N ALA A 175 -3.19 11.07 16.74
CA ALA A 175 -3.71 11.35 15.42
C ALA A 175 -2.79 10.77 14.32
N LEU A 176 -1.47 10.97 14.45
CA LEU A 176 -0.48 10.38 13.53
C LEU A 176 -0.50 8.85 13.54
N CYS A 177 -0.54 8.22 14.71
CA CYS A 177 -0.63 6.76 14.83
C CYS A 177 -1.92 6.21 14.18
N VAL A 178 -3.05 6.89 14.39
CA VAL A 178 -4.34 6.50 13.78
C VAL A 178 -4.27 6.63 12.27
N THR A 179 -3.77 7.73 11.74
CA THR A 179 -3.60 7.94 10.31
C THR A 179 -2.71 6.87 9.68
N ASN A 180 -1.57 6.58 10.31
CA ASN A 180 -0.67 5.52 9.83
C ASN A 180 -1.33 4.14 9.87
N LYS A 181 -2.10 3.83 10.91
CA LYS A 181 -2.80 2.54 11.03
C LYS A 181 -3.94 2.40 10.04
N VAL A 182 -4.67 3.46 9.76
CA VAL A 182 -5.71 3.49 8.71
C VAL A 182 -5.08 3.23 7.35
N GLU A 183 -3.95 3.89 7.06
CA GLU A 183 -3.24 3.70 5.80
C GLU A 183 -2.68 2.26 5.70
N GLU A 184 -2.13 1.71 6.78
CA GLU A 184 -1.68 0.30 6.83
C GLU A 184 -2.83 -0.68 6.54
N VAL A 185 -3.98 -0.49 7.18
CA VAL A 185 -5.18 -1.32 6.96
C VAL A 185 -5.71 -1.14 5.54
N ARG A 186 -5.73 0.08 5.04
CA ARG A 186 -6.13 0.43 3.68
C ARG A 186 -5.23 -0.24 2.64
N LEU A 187 -3.91 -0.26 2.87
CA LEU A 187 -2.94 -0.96 2.03
C LEU A 187 -3.03 -2.49 2.19
N ALA A 188 -3.53 -3.00 3.31
CA ALA A 188 -3.71 -4.42 3.56
C ALA A 188 -5.02 -4.97 3.00
N ALA A 189 -6.09 -4.16 2.90
CA ALA A 189 -7.34 -4.56 2.25
C ALA A 189 -7.11 -4.65 0.74
N PRO A 190 -7.07 -5.86 0.15
CA PRO A 190 -6.77 -5.98 -1.27
C PRO A 190 -7.89 -5.33 -2.09
N PHE A 191 -7.51 -4.55 -3.09
CA PHE A 191 -8.43 -4.10 -4.12
C PHE A 191 -9.17 -5.32 -4.71
N PRO A 192 -10.51 -5.29 -4.82
CA PRO A 192 -11.30 -6.38 -5.40
C PRO A 192 -11.08 -6.43 -6.91
N ALA A 193 -9.99 -7.06 -7.29
CA ALA A 193 -9.54 -7.12 -8.67
C ALA A 193 -10.48 -7.97 -9.54
N ALA A 194 -10.72 -7.56 -10.78
CA ALA A 194 -11.46 -8.37 -11.75
C ALA A 194 -10.81 -9.75 -11.90
N PRO A 195 -11.58 -10.86 -11.92
CA PRO A 195 -11.02 -12.20 -12.04
C PRO A 195 -10.40 -12.42 -13.41
N GLU A 196 -9.27 -13.14 -13.44
CA GLU A 196 -8.77 -13.69 -14.69
C GLU A 196 -9.68 -14.84 -15.14
N ARG A 197 -10.01 -14.88 -16.43
CA ARG A 197 -10.84 -15.90 -17.05
C ARG A 197 -10.11 -16.52 -18.24
N ASP A 198 -10.31 -17.78 -18.48
CA ASP A 198 -9.73 -18.50 -19.63
C ASP A 198 -8.20 -18.35 -19.79
N GLY A 199 -7.50 -18.27 -18.67
CA GLY A 199 -6.05 -18.21 -18.61
C GLY A 199 -5.44 -16.89 -18.13
N PRO A 200 -4.12 -16.87 -17.93
CA PRO A 200 -3.42 -15.69 -17.45
C PRO A 200 -3.54 -14.49 -18.39
N GLY A 201 -3.81 -13.33 -17.84
CA GLY A 201 -3.90 -12.06 -18.59
C GLY A 201 -5.21 -11.84 -19.34
N ARG A 202 -6.17 -12.76 -19.25
CA ARG A 202 -7.48 -12.61 -19.87
C ARG A 202 -8.55 -12.27 -18.83
N PHE A 203 -9.44 -11.34 -19.16
CA PHE A 203 -10.53 -10.86 -18.29
C PHE A 203 -11.94 -11.09 -18.88
N ARG A 204 -12.02 -11.80 -20.02
CA ARG A 204 -13.25 -12.33 -20.64
C ARG A 204 -13.04 -13.79 -20.99
N ASP A 205 -14.10 -14.57 -20.95
CA ASP A 205 -14.06 -15.95 -21.38
C ASP A 205 -13.88 -16.05 -22.92
N LYS A 206 -13.37 -17.16 -23.37
CA LYS A 206 -13.18 -17.39 -24.82
C LYS A 206 -14.53 -17.31 -25.56
N GLY A 207 -14.58 -16.46 -26.57
CA GLY A 207 -15.82 -16.23 -27.34
C GLY A 207 -16.78 -15.21 -26.68
N GLU A 208 -16.46 -14.70 -25.51
CA GLU A 208 -17.17 -13.57 -24.90
C GLU A 208 -16.64 -12.25 -25.50
N PRO A 209 -17.51 -11.31 -25.92
CA PRO A 209 -17.05 -10.02 -26.39
C PRO A 209 -16.46 -9.19 -25.27
N ILE A 210 -15.41 -8.43 -25.57
CA ILE A 210 -14.84 -7.43 -24.65
C ILE A 210 -15.86 -6.32 -24.40
N GLY A 211 -16.62 -5.95 -25.41
CA GLY A 211 -17.64 -4.94 -25.41
C GLY A 211 -18.09 -4.62 -26.83
N ILE A 212 -18.79 -3.52 -27.00
CA ILE A 212 -19.31 -3.07 -28.29
C ILE A 212 -18.45 -1.90 -28.79
N ARG A 213 -18.03 -1.95 -30.03
CA ARG A 213 -17.34 -0.85 -30.71
C ARG A 213 -18.19 0.41 -30.69
N SER A 214 -17.60 1.54 -30.28
CA SER A 214 -18.24 2.85 -30.18
C SER A 214 -17.61 3.79 -31.22
N ASP A 215 -18.33 4.10 -32.28
CA ASP A 215 -17.85 4.85 -33.45
C ASP A 215 -17.94 6.38 -33.36
N ASN A 216 -18.10 6.95 -32.20
CA ASN A 216 -18.10 8.41 -32.02
C ASN A 216 -16.67 9.03 -32.05
N LEU A 217 -15.74 8.46 -32.80
CA LEU A 217 -14.52 9.15 -33.21
C LEU A 217 -14.79 9.99 -34.48
N PRO A 218 -14.02 11.09 -34.73
CA PRO A 218 -14.37 12.12 -35.71
C PRO A 218 -14.56 11.71 -37.17
N PHE A 219 -14.43 10.45 -37.51
CA PHE A 219 -14.48 9.94 -38.90
C PHE A 219 -15.71 9.10 -39.27
N GLY A 220 -16.70 8.98 -38.39
CA GLY A 220 -18.10 8.68 -38.75
C GLY A 220 -18.36 7.44 -39.62
N MET A 221 -17.53 6.42 -39.61
CA MET A 221 -17.78 5.19 -40.38
C MET A 221 -17.69 3.96 -39.47
N GLY A 222 -18.82 3.48 -39.00
CA GLY A 222 -18.82 2.23 -38.28
C GLY A 222 -20.16 1.83 -37.70
N SER A 223 -20.51 0.60 -37.87
CA SER A 223 -21.62 -0.08 -37.22
C SER A 223 -21.21 -0.48 -35.80
N GLU A 224 -22.12 -0.38 -34.85
CA GLU A 224 -21.95 -1.03 -33.54
C GLU A 224 -21.75 -2.52 -33.75
N ALA A 225 -20.61 -3.06 -33.34
CA ALA A 225 -20.25 -4.46 -33.46
C ALA A 225 -19.52 -4.98 -32.22
N PRO A 226 -19.79 -6.22 -31.81
CA PRO A 226 -19.06 -6.84 -30.70
C PRO A 226 -17.58 -7.01 -31.06
N VAL A 227 -16.69 -6.69 -30.09
CA VAL A 227 -15.23 -6.83 -30.23
C VAL A 227 -14.75 -8.00 -29.40
N PHE A 228 -13.98 -8.90 -30.02
CA PHE A 228 -13.41 -10.07 -29.37
C PHE A 228 -11.89 -9.96 -29.31
N LEU A 229 -11.27 -10.55 -28.29
CA LEU A 229 -9.81 -10.64 -28.22
C LEU A 229 -9.32 -11.83 -29.06
N ALA A 230 -8.27 -11.61 -29.86
CA ALA A 230 -7.62 -12.64 -30.62
C ALA A 230 -7.04 -13.75 -29.74
N ASP A 231 -7.08 -14.99 -30.21
CA ASP A 231 -6.38 -16.11 -29.60
C ASP A 231 -4.89 -16.08 -29.94
N GLY A 232 -4.08 -16.70 -29.09
CA GLY A 232 -2.65 -16.88 -29.35
C GLY A 232 -1.77 -16.51 -28.16
N PRO A 233 -0.45 -16.52 -28.37
CA PRO A 233 0.51 -16.01 -27.40
C PRO A 233 0.21 -14.56 -27.08
N ALA A 234 0.32 -14.18 -25.82
CA ALA A 234 -0.07 -12.85 -25.39
C ALA A 234 0.93 -12.24 -24.40
N MET A 235 1.15 -10.95 -24.53
CA MET A 235 1.74 -10.06 -23.53
C MET A 235 0.60 -9.33 -22.83
N TRP A 236 0.73 -9.09 -21.54
CA TRP A 236 -0.31 -8.40 -20.79
C TRP A 236 0.26 -7.62 -19.62
N LEU A 237 -0.40 -6.52 -19.32
CA LEU A 237 -0.09 -5.64 -18.17
C LEU A 237 -1.41 -5.23 -17.52
N ARG A 238 -1.44 -5.32 -16.21
CA ARG A 238 -2.54 -4.94 -15.35
C ARG A 238 -2.05 -3.96 -14.30
N LEU A 239 -2.74 -2.86 -14.14
CA LEU A 239 -2.50 -1.89 -13.08
C LEU A 239 -3.78 -1.66 -12.30
N MET A 240 -3.70 -1.67 -10.98
CA MET A 240 -4.86 -1.52 -10.11
C MET A 240 -4.50 -0.72 -8.85
N PRO A 241 -5.47 -0.08 -8.21
CA PRO A 241 -5.29 0.53 -6.91
C PRO A 241 -4.70 -0.47 -5.90
N SER A 242 -3.96 0.02 -4.92
CA SER A 242 -3.41 -0.85 -3.86
C SER A 242 -4.44 -1.28 -2.84
N PHE A 243 -5.52 -0.53 -2.71
CA PHE A 243 -6.57 -0.71 -1.71
C PHE A 243 -7.96 -0.62 -2.36
N ALA A 244 -8.96 -1.13 -1.66
CA ALA A 244 -10.34 -1.00 -2.09
C ALA A 244 -10.75 0.49 -2.17
N ILE A 245 -11.48 0.82 -3.23
CA ILE A 245 -12.03 2.15 -3.47
C ILE A 245 -13.54 1.99 -3.63
N ASP A 246 -14.32 2.80 -2.92
CA ASP A 246 -15.78 2.79 -3.01
C ASP A 246 -16.29 3.54 -4.25
N ALA A 247 -15.44 4.35 -4.89
CA ALA A 247 -15.78 5.08 -6.08
C ALA A 247 -15.87 4.17 -7.31
N LYS A 248 -16.79 4.49 -8.20
CA LYS A 248 -16.95 3.87 -9.51
C LYS A 248 -16.99 4.94 -10.60
N TRP A 249 -16.38 4.64 -11.73
CA TRP A 249 -16.34 5.55 -12.88
C TRP A 249 -17.18 4.98 -14.01
N PRO A 250 -18.32 5.61 -14.33
CA PRO A 250 -19.14 5.19 -15.47
C PRO A 250 -18.36 5.19 -16.79
N SER A 251 -18.73 4.34 -17.72
CA SER A 251 -18.02 4.15 -19.01
C SER A 251 -17.83 5.47 -19.79
N HIS A 252 -18.78 6.44 -19.69
CA HIS A 252 -18.66 7.73 -20.35
C HIS A 252 -17.60 8.66 -19.73
N GLU A 253 -17.37 8.59 -18.41
CA GLU A 253 -16.31 9.33 -17.72
C GLU A 253 -14.95 8.74 -18.06
N LEU A 254 -14.82 7.39 -17.98
CA LEU A 254 -13.62 6.69 -18.42
C LEU A 254 -13.23 7.05 -19.85
N ARG A 255 -14.24 7.12 -20.75
CA ARG A 255 -14.04 7.55 -22.13
C ARG A 255 -13.56 8.99 -22.23
N ALA A 256 -14.17 9.90 -21.50
CA ALA A 256 -13.80 11.32 -21.53
C ALA A 256 -12.33 11.52 -21.12
N ILE A 257 -11.88 10.83 -20.06
CA ILE A 257 -10.50 10.87 -19.59
C ILE A 257 -9.56 10.16 -20.57
N ALA A 258 -9.92 8.99 -21.08
CA ALA A 258 -9.11 8.23 -22.03
C ALA A 258 -8.84 8.99 -23.35
N LEU A 259 -9.78 9.83 -23.77
CA LEU A 259 -9.70 10.62 -25.00
C LEU A 259 -9.29 12.08 -24.76
N SER A 260 -9.13 12.52 -23.51
CA SER A 260 -8.54 13.83 -23.18
C SER A 260 -7.06 13.83 -23.59
N GLY A 261 -6.62 14.77 -24.38
CA GLY A 261 -5.35 14.95 -25.07
C GLY A 261 -4.02 14.32 -24.55
N SER A 262 -3.99 13.73 -23.36
CA SER A 262 -2.80 13.05 -22.78
C SER A 262 -2.54 11.67 -23.38
N PHE A 263 -3.54 11.02 -23.96
CA PHE A 263 -3.45 9.68 -24.54
C PHE A 263 -2.84 8.61 -23.60
N ASP A 264 -3.14 8.71 -22.31
CA ASP A 264 -2.54 7.83 -21.30
C ASP A 264 -3.09 6.39 -21.34
N LEU A 265 -4.34 6.20 -21.78
CA LEU A 265 -4.93 4.88 -21.98
C LEU A 265 -4.67 4.41 -23.42
N ARG A 266 -3.64 3.57 -23.62
CA ARG A 266 -3.30 2.98 -24.92
C ARG A 266 -2.95 1.52 -24.79
N PRO A 267 -3.21 0.68 -25.84
CA PRO A 267 -2.74 -0.69 -25.88
C PRO A 267 -1.22 -0.83 -25.75
N ILE A 268 -0.75 -2.01 -25.38
CA ILE A 268 0.71 -2.30 -25.27
C ILE A 268 1.39 -2.04 -26.62
N SER A 269 0.83 -2.56 -27.73
CA SER A 269 1.32 -2.23 -29.08
C SER A 269 0.89 -0.81 -29.45
N GLU A 270 1.85 0.00 -29.89
CA GLU A 270 1.57 1.37 -30.31
C GLU A 270 0.80 1.42 -31.63
N GLY A 271 -0.37 2.09 -31.61
CA GLY A 271 -1.10 2.54 -32.79
C GLY A 271 -1.44 4.01 -32.62
N SER A 272 -1.28 4.81 -33.69
CA SER A 272 -1.63 6.23 -33.68
C SER A 272 -3.16 6.45 -33.65
N THR A 273 -3.91 5.50 -34.16
CA THR A 273 -5.39 5.52 -34.22
C THR A 273 -5.93 4.38 -33.36
N VAL A 274 -6.98 4.66 -32.60
CA VAL A 274 -7.67 3.67 -31.77
C VAL A 274 -9.19 3.83 -31.89
N PHE A 275 -9.90 2.71 -31.73
CA PHE A 275 -11.36 2.71 -31.61
C PHE A 275 -11.77 2.49 -30.17
N GLY A 276 -12.89 3.12 -29.76
CA GLY A 276 -13.49 2.93 -28.44
C GLY A 276 -14.24 1.59 -28.38
N ILE A 277 -14.13 0.92 -27.24
CA ILE A 277 -14.90 -0.26 -26.86
C ILE A 277 -15.72 0.12 -25.63
N ARG A 278 -17.05 0.06 -25.72
CA ARG A 278 -17.96 0.30 -24.60
C ARG A 278 -18.42 -1.03 -24.02
N ALA A 279 -18.36 -1.19 -22.72
CA ALA A 279 -18.95 -2.28 -21.99
C ALA A 279 -19.66 -1.78 -20.73
N ASP A 280 -20.47 -2.63 -20.11
CA ASP A 280 -21.25 -2.27 -18.91
C ASP A 280 -20.32 -2.05 -17.71
N ASP A 281 -19.17 -2.73 -17.67
CA ASP A 281 -18.19 -2.68 -16.59
C ASP A 281 -16.97 -1.79 -16.89
N GLY A 282 -16.96 -1.03 -18.00
CA GLY A 282 -15.86 -0.14 -18.32
C GLY A 282 -15.79 0.37 -19.76
N PHE A 283 -14.61 0.89 -20.11
CA PHE A 283 -14.30 1.43 -21.43
C PHE A 283 -12.91 0.99 -21.89
N GLY A 284 -12.78 0.61 -23.17
CA GLY A 284 -11.54 0.18 -23.76
C GLY A 284 -11.19 0.87 -25.07
N LEU A 285 -9.94 0.65 -25.51
CA LEU A 285 -9.42 1.12 -26.80
C LEU A 285 -8.67 -0.02 -27.50
N CYS A 286 -8.84 -0.13 -28.83
CA CYS A 286 -8.09 -1.08 -29.65
C CYS A 286 -7.63 -0.42 -30.96
N PRO A 287 -6.57 -0.94 -31.61
CA PRO A 287 -6.13 -0.48 -32.93
C PRO A 287 -7.16 -0.71 -34.05
N PRO A 288 -7.07 0.05 -35.17
CA PRO A 288 -8.07 0.05 -36.24
C PRO A 288 -8.19 -1.25 -37.05
N TYR A 289 -7.17 -2.09 -37.09
CA TYR A 289 -7.22 -3.36 -37.84
C TYR A 289 -8.17 -4.42 -37.22
N ALA A 290 -8.71 -4.16 -36.03
CA ALA A 290 -9.81 -4.93 -35.45
C ALA A 290 -11.15 -4.73 -36.21
N THR A 291 -11.24 -3.78 -37.13
CA THR A 291 -12.50 -3.33 -37.71
C THR A 291 -13.14 -4.28 -38.70
N GLU A 292 -12.34 -5.01 -39.49
CA GLU A 292 -12.86 -5.91 -40.52
C GLU A 292 -13.35 -7.27 -39.99
N SER A 293 -12.73 -7.73 -38.89
CA SER A 293 -13.01 -9.07 -38.34
C SER A 293 -13.67 -9.04 -36.95
N ASN A 294 -13.92 -7.85 -36.36
CA ASN A 294 -14.35 -7.68 -34.98
C ASN A 294 -13.39 -8.36 -33.96
N ILE A 295 -12.18 -8.69 -34.36
CA ILE A 295 -11.17 -9.34 -33.53
C ILE A 295 -10.03 -8.36 -33.29
N ALA A 296 -9.84 -7.96 -32.03
CA ALA A 296 -8.72 -7.13 -31.60
C ALA A 296 -7.53 -8.00 -31.24
N SER A 297 -6.38 -7.77 -31.88
CA SER A 297 -5.12 -8.41 -31.54
C SER A 297 -4.39 -7.67 -30.39
N SER A 298 -4.76 -6.42 -30.14
CA SER A 298 -4.26 -5.63 -29.01
C SER A 298 -5.38 -4.73 -28.48
N LEU A 299 -5.47 -4.59 -27.18
CA LEU A 299 -6.42 -3.70 -26.53
C LEU A 299 -5.94 -3.24 -25.15
N VAL A 300 -6.52 -2.15 -24.68
CA VAL A 300 -6.48 -1.71 -23.28
C VAL A 300 -7.90 -1.48 -22.81
N PHE A 301 -8.17 -1.79 -21.54
CA PHE A 301 -9.50 -1.68 -20.94
C PHE A 301 -9.37 -1.10 -19.54
N ALA A 302 -10.14 -0.06 -19.24
CA ALA A 302 -10.31 0.51 -17.92
C ALA A 302 -11.67 0.08 -17.36
N PHE A 303 -11.66 -0.60 -16.23
CA PHE A 303 -12.87 -1.01 -15.51
C PHE A 303 -13.45 0.15 -14.69
N GLU A 304 -14.75 0.11 -14.45
CA GLU A 304 -15.43 1.07 -13.56
C GLU A 304 -14.85 1.12 -12.13
N SER A 305 -14.16 0.07 -11.71
CA SER A 305 -13.46 -0.03 -10.44
C SER A 305 -12.15 0.74 -10.37
N GLY A 306 -11.68 1.33 -11.49
CA GLY A 306 -10.36 1.97 -11.57
C GLY A 306 -9.21 1.01 -11.85
N GLU A 307 -9.47 -0.19 -12.30
CA GLU A 307 -8.46 -1.13 -12.76
C GLU A 307 -8.21 -0.97 -14.27
N VAL A 308 -6.96 -1.10 -14.71
CA VAL A 308 -6.56 -1.05 -16.11
C VAL A 308 -5.93 -2.37 -16.53
N TRP A 309 -6.41 -2.96 -17.64
CA TRP A 309 -5.84 -4.12 -18.29
C TRP A 309 -5.44 -3.79 -19.72
N SER A 310 -4.28 -4.28 -20.12
CA SER A 310 -3.88 -4.28 -21.52
C SER A 310 -3.38 -5.65 -21.93
N VAL A 311 -3.81 -6.12 -23.08
CA VAL A 311 -3.43 -7.40 -23.64
C VAL A 311 -3.02 -7.21 -25.11
N ASP A 312 -1.95 -7.85 -25.52
CA ASP A 312 -1.41 -7.81 -26.87
C ASP A 312 -1.07 -9.23 -27.35
N THR A 313 -1.65 -9.64 -28.46
CA THR A 313 -1.35 -10.89 -29.14
C THR A 313 -0.59 -10.68 -30.46
N ASP A 314 -0.42 -9.43 -30.88
CA ASP A 314 0.19 -9.07 -32.18
C ASP A 314 1.70 -9.17 -32.16
N GLN A 315 2.34 -8.60 -31.12
CA GLN A 315 3.80 -8.56 -30.98
C GLN A 315 4.45 -9.96 -30.98
N LEU A 316 3.73 -10.98 -30.51
CA LEU A 316 4.19 -12.36 -30.42
C LEU A 316 3.76 -13.22 -31.62
N ARG A 317 2.97 -12.67 -32.52
CA ARG A 317 2.37 -13.43 -33.64
C ARG A 317 3.36 -13.81 -34.72
N PHE A 318 4.40 -12.99 -34.92
CA PHE A 318 5.33 -13.16 -36.02
C PHE A 318 6.71 -13.62 -35.52
N GLY A 319 7.28 -14.60 -36.23
CA GLY A 319 8.69 -14.98 -36.07
C GLY A 319 9.05 -15.78 -34.81
N GLN A 320 8.08 -16.21 -34.01
CA GLN A 320 8.33 -16.95 -32.75
C GLN A 320 9.43 -16.29 -31.89
N THR A 321 9.36 -14.97 -31.77
CA THR A 321 10.32 -14.17 -31.02
C THR A 321 9.63 -13.38 -29.93
N ILE A 322 10.18 -13.41 -28.71
CA ILE A 322 9.83 -12.46 -27.64
C ILE A 322 10.62 -11.20 -27.92
N PRO A 323 10.00 -10.07 -28.29
CA PRO A 323 10.70 -8.82 -28.58
C PRO A 323 11.34 -8.24 -27.32
N PHE A 324 12.19 -7.21 -27.49
CA PHE A 324 12.64 -6.42 -26.37
C PHE A 324 11.51 -5.50 -25.89
N ILE A 325 10.99 -5.79 -24.71
CA ILE A 325 9.71 -5.22 -24.22
C ILE A 325 9.87 -4.26 -23.05
N GLU A 326 11.10 -4.07 -22.56
CA GLU A 326 11.32 -3.31 -21.33
C GLU A 326 10.80 -1.87 -21.43
N ASP A 327 11.17 -1.15 -22.49
CA ASP A 327 10.73 0.23 -22.71
C ASP A 327 9.20 0.32 -22.91
N ILE A 328 8.62 -0.67 -23.60
CA ILE A 328 7.18 -0.71 -23.86
C ILE A 328 6.40 -0.85 -22.56
N TYR A 329 6.77 -1.83 -21.73
CA TYR A 329 6.08 -2.05 -20.43
C TYR A 329 6.29 -0.89 -19.47
N ALA A 330 7.51 -0.34 -19.39
CA ALA A 330 7.79 0.81 -18.53
C ALA A 330 6.98 2.04 -18.95
N ALA A 331 6.94 2.36 -20.23
CA ALA A 331 6.14 3.46 -20.77
C ALA A 331 4.64 3.26 -20.49
N ARG A 332 4.12 2.03 -20.67
CA ARG A 332 2.70 1.74 -20.41
C ARG A 332 2.35 1.79 -18.93
N LEU A 333 3.20 1.28 -18.05
CA LEU A 333 2.99 1.37 -16.62
C LEU A 333 2.88 2.85 -16.17
N GLN A 334 3.77 3.72 -16.67
CA GLN A 334 3.71 5.16 -16.39
C GLN A 334 2.43 5.79 -16.95
N SER A 335 2.04 5.44 -18.17
CA SER A 335 0.84 5.99 -18.79
C SER A 335 -0.42 5.58 -18.04
N TYR A 336 -0.56 4.31 -17.66
CA TYR A 336 -1.70 3.83 -16.88
C TYR A 336 -1.74 4.46 -15.48
N ALA A 337 -0.59 4.68 -14.86
CA ALA A 337 -0.53 5.40 -13.58
C ALA A 337 -1.00 6.86 -13.71
N ARG A 338 -0.66 7.56 -14.82
CA ARG A 338 -1.22 8.90 -15.09
C ARG A 338 -2.72 8.86 -15.32
N PHE A 339 -3.21 7.86 -16.04
CA PHE A 339 -4.64 7.65 -16.25
C PHE A 339 -5.37 7.45 -14.93
N LEU A 340 -4.86 6.62 -14.01
CA LEU A 340 -5.44 6.43 -12.70
C LEU A 340 -5.43 7.71 -11.86
N ARG A 341 -4.36 8.50 -11.90
CA ARG A 341 -4.34 9.82 -11.24
C ARG A 341 -5.35 10.79 -11.80
N ASN A 342 -5.59 10.77 -13.10
CA ASN A 342 -6.65 11.58 -13.73
C ASN A 342 -8.05 11.15 -13.30
N LEU A 343 -8.23 9.92 -12.80
CA LEU A 343 -9.43 9.43 -12.11
C LEU A 343 -9.47 9.83 -10.62
N GLY A 344 -8.45 10.51 -10.09
CA GLY A 344 -8.34 10.83 -8.67
C GLY A 344 -7.83 9.69 -7.80
N ILE A 345 -7.29 8.63 -8.40
CA ILE A 345 -6.69 7.50 -7.68
C ILE A 345 -5.21 7.75 -7.50
N GLU A 346 -4.77 7.92 -6.25
CA GLU A 346 -3.38 8.19 -5.92
C GLU A 346 -2.54 6.90 -5.77
N PRO A 347 -1.21 6.96 -6.05
CA PRO A 347 -0.30 5.84 -5.79
C PRO A 347 -0.19 5.53 -4.29
N PRO A 348 0.34 4.36 -3.89
CA PRO A 348 0.94 3.35 -4.76
C PRO A 348 -0.09 2.47 -5.46
N TYR A 349 0.30 1.94 -6.63
CA TYR A 349 -0.51 1.01 -7.41
C TYR A 349 0.06 -0.40 -7.34
N ARG A 350 -0.77 -1.42 -7.45
CA ARG A 350 -0.34 -2.80 -7.68
C ARG A 350 -0.33 -3.10 -9.17
N TRP A 351 0.74 -3.71 -9.64
CA TRP A 351 0.79 -4.19 -11.00
C TRP A 351 0.97 -5.70 -11.06
N THR A 352 0.43 -6.30 -12.10
CA THR A 352 0.74 -7.66 -12.54
C THR A 352 0.95 -7.64 -14.04
N CYS A 353 1.92 -8.41 -14.52
CA CYS A 353 2.18 -8.52 -15.95
C CYS A 353 2.72 -9.89 -16.30
N GLY A 354 2.74 -10.21 -17.58
CA GLY A 354 3.26 -11.49 -18.00
C GLY A 354 3.26 -11.70 -19.52
N ILE A 355 3.76 -12.89 -19.89
CA ILE A 355 3.80 -13.40 -21.24
C ILE A 355 3.31 -14.84 -21.22
N THR A 356 2.42 -15.20 -22.15
CA THR A 356 1.81 -16.52 -22.26
C THR A 356 2.00 -17.11 -23.64
N GLY A 357 2.00 -18.44 -23.75
CA GLY A 357 1.99 -19.16 -25.05
C GLY A 357 3.30 -19.12 -25.83
N VAL A 358 4.43 -18.76 -25.21
CA VAL A 358 5.73 -18.53 -25.89
C VAL A 358 6.70 -19.71 -25.82
N LYS A 359 6.22 -20.93 -25.56
CA LYS A 359 7.09 -22.11 -25.59
C LYS A 359 7.76 -22.24 -26.95
N GLY A 360 9.06 -22.38 -26.96
CA GLY A 360 9.87 -22.47 -28.18
C GLY A 360 10.27 -21.13 -28.80
N TYR A 361 9.77 -20.02 -28.31
CA TYR A 361 10.11 -18.68 -28.79
C TYR A 361 11.55 -18.32 -28.41
N ARG A 362 12.17 -17.45 -29.18
CA ARG A 362 13.51 -16.92 -28.92
C ARG A 362 13.44 -15.53 -28.36
N LEU A 363 14.21 -15.27 -27.29
CA LEU A 363 14.29 -13.94 -26.72
C LEU A 363 15.17 -13.03 -27.61
N HIS A 364 14.62 -11.88 -28.01
CA HIS A 364 15.43 -10.84 -28.61
C HIS A 364 16.22 -10.10 -27.54
N VAL A 365 17.55 -10.20 -27.62
CA VAL A 365 18.46 -9.46 -26.73
C VAL A 365 19.08 -8.32 -27.56
N PRO A 366 18.89 -7.06 -27.19
CA PRO A 366 19.52 -5.94 -27.87
C PRO A 366 21.04 -6.09 -27.87
N ALA A 367 21.69 -5.73 -28.96
CA ALA A 367 23.15 -5.74 -29.04
C ALA A 367 23.73 -4.63 -28.13
N ARG A 368 24.87 -4.92 -27.50
CA ARG A 368 25.64 -3.90 -26.79
C ARG A 368 26.03 -2.79 -27.79
N PRO A 369 25.91 -1.48 -27.45
CA PRO A 369 26.36 -0.40 -28.31
C PRO A 369 27.78 -0.63 -28.80
N GLY A 370 28.02 -0.56 -30.11
CA GLY A 370 29.33 -0.78 -30.76
C GLY A 370 29.67 -2.25 -31.05
N PHE A 371 28.81 -3.21 -30.75
CA PHE A 371 29.05 -4.62 -31.08
C PHE A 371 28.06 -5.14 -32.13
N TYR A 372 28.55 -6.03 -33.01
CA TYR A 372 27.71 -6.69 -34.00
C TYR A 372 26.73 -7.65 -33.31
N ARG A 373 25.51 -7.77 -33.84
CA ARG A 373 24.45 -8.60 -33.29
C ARG A 373 24.89 -10.03 -33.08
N PRO A 374 24.78 -10.61 -31.88
CA PRO A 374 24.86 -12.05 -31.73
C PRO A 374 23.71 -12.72 -32.51
N GLY A 375 23.87 -13.97 -32.84
CA GLY A 375 22.87 -14.79 -33.55
C GLY A 375 21.52 -14.86 -32.85
N PRO A 376 20.61 -15.75 -33.26
CA PRO A 376 19.29 -15.86 -32.65
C PRO A 376 19.42 -16.06 -31.14
N GLY A 377 18.68 -15.27 -30.36
CA GLY A 377 18.71 -15.29 -28.89
C GLY A 377 18.31 -16.64 -28.29
N PRO A 378 18.47 -16.79 -26.96
CA PRO A 378 18.15 -18.03 -26.25
C PRO A 378 16.67 -18.38 -26.36
N GLN A 379 16.37 -19.68 -26.28
CA GLN A 379 15.03 -20.19 -26.46
C GLN A 379 14.31 -20.38 -25.12
N TYR A 380 13.05 -19.96 -25.05
CA TYR A 380 12.16 -20.22 -23.93
C TYR A 380 11.58 -21.64 -24.04
N LEU A 381 11.95 -22.52 -23.11
CA LEU A 381 11.60 -23.93 -23.16
C LEU A 381 10.36 -24.31 -22.34
N SER A 382 9.99 -23.52 -21.36
CA SER A 382 8.89 -23.83 -20.45
C SER A 382 7.52 -23.66 -21.13
N ALA A 383 6.56 -24.50 -20.74
CA ALA A 383 5.15 -24.31 -21.08
C ALA A 383 4.44 -23.34 -20.10
N ASN A 384 5.06 -23.05 -18.95
CA ASN A 384 4.46 -22.18 -17.95
C ASN A 384 4.55 -20.71 -18.40
N PRO A 385 3.53 -19.89 -18.12
CA PRO A 385 3.59 -18.47 -18.41
C PRO A 385 4.67 -17.77 -17.57
N ILE A 386 5.27 -16.72 -18.11
CA ILE A 386 6.05 -15.76 -17.36
C ILE A 386 5.06 -14.82 -16.68
N ARG A 387 5.17 -14.64 -15.36
CA ARG A 387 4.27 -13.79 -14.59
C ARG A 387 5.01 -13.14 -13.45
N ALA A 388 4.83 -11.84 -13.31
CA ALA A 388 5.37 -11.08 -12.19
C ALA A 388 4.32 -10.12 -11.62
N LYS A 389 4.55 -9.69 -10.40
CA LYS A 389 3.71 -8.72 -9.68
C LYS A 389 4.58 -7.81 -8.82
N GLY A 390 4.11 -6.61 -8.55
CA GLY A 390 4.80 -5.66 -7.70
C GLY A 390 3.96 -4.44 -7.37
N MET A 391 4.63 -3.48 -6.77
CA MET A 391 4.07 -2.17 -6.44
C MET A 391 4.71 -1.10 -7.33
N PHE A 392 3.97 -0.07 -7.66
CA PHE A 392 4.48 1.12 -8.33
C PHE A 392 4.09 2.36 -7.54
N ASP A 393 5.08 2.93 -6.87
CA ASP A 393 4.99 4.27 -6.29
C ASP A 393 5.59 5.23 -7.34
N ALA A 394 4.80 6.12 -7.90
CA ALA A 394 5.20 7.04 -8.97
C ALA A 394 6.47 7.89 -8.67
N LYS A 395 7.09 7.74 -7.50
CA LYS A 395 8.39 8.30 -7.13
C LYS A 395 9.57 7.51 -7.71
N GLU A 396 9.37 6.23 -8.03
CA GLU A 396 10.37 5.36 -8.65
C GLU A 396 10.20 5.33 -10.17
N SER A 397 11.24 4.92 -10.89
CA SER A 397 11.11 4.69 -12.32
C SER A 397 10.25 3.43 -12.57
N ALA A 398 9.38 3.48 -13.57
CA ALA A 398 8.58 2.31 -13.94
C ALA A 398 9.46 1.13 -14.38
N HIS A 399 10.62 1.41 -14.97
CA HIS A 399 11.58 0.39 -15.35
C HIS A 399 12.15 -0.33 -14.12
N ALA A 400 12.58 0.41 -13.10
CA ALA A 400 13.06 -0.18 -11.83
C ALA A 400 11.98 -1.02 -11.15
N SER A 401 10.74 -0.54 -11.12
CA SER A 401 9.61 -1.29 -10.57
C SER A 401 9.34 -2.61 -11.31
N LEU A 402 9.51 -2.66 -12.63
CA LEU A 402 9.30 -3.85 -13.47
C LEU A 402 10.55 -4.74 -13.60
N LEU A 403 11.68 -4.35 -13.05
CA LEU A 403 12.94 -5.09 -13.18
C LEU A 403 12.86 -6.57 -12.76
N PRO A 404 12.10 -6.98 -11.72
CA PRO A 404 11.88 -8.39 -11.41
C PRO A 404 11.24 -9.17 -12.57
N PHE A 405 10.28 -8.58 -13.28
CA PHE A 405 9.66 -9.18 -14.46
C PHE A 405 10.65 -9.31 -15.61
N PHE A 406 11.44 -8.29 -15.88
CA PHE A 406 12.44 -8.34 -16.94
C PHE A 406 13.51 -9.40 -16.66
N ARG A 407 14.00 -9.50 -15.43
CA ARG A 407 14.93 -10.56 -15.01
C ARG A 407 14.34 -11.95 -15.19
N GLU A 408 13.08 -12.15 -14.80
CA GLU A 408 12.39 -13.45 -14.95
C GLU A 408 12.33 -13.91 -16.41
N ILE A 409 12.15 -13.00 -17.38
CA ILE A 409 12.17 -13.34 -18.81
C ILE A 409 13.52 -13.92 -19.23
N PHE A 410 14.63 -13.24 -18.82
CA PHE A 410 15.99 -13.69 -19.13
C PHE A 410 16.31 -15.03 -18.44
N ASP A 411 15.97 -15.13 -17.16
CA ASP A 411 16.22 -16.34 -16.35
C ASP A 411 15.48 -17.56 -16.94
N ARG A 412 14.25 -17.40 -17.38
CA ARG A 412 13.47 -18.45 -18.05
C ARG A 412 14.02 -18.85 -19.41
N CYS A 413 14.81 -18.01 -20.04
CA CYS A 413 15.56 -18.31 -21.24
C CYS A 413 16.97 -18.84 -20.94
N GLY A 414 17.34 -19.04 -19.67
CA GLY A 414 18.62 -19.63 -19.25
C GLY A 414 19.81 -18.67 -19.30
N ILE A 415 19.57 -17.36 -19.32
CA ILE A 415 20.64 -16.34 -19.31
C ILE A 415 20.36 -15.25 -18.27
N ALA A 416 21.40 -14.63 -17.76
CA ALA A 416 21.26 -13.43 -16.94
C ALA A 416 20.94 -12.20 -17.81
N ARG A 417 20.14 -11.28 -17.29
CA ARG A 417 19.90 -10.00 -17.96
C ARG A 417 21.23 -9.23 -18.10
N PRO A 418 21.60 -8.79 -19.31
CA PRO A 418 22.85 -8.08 -19.54
C PRO A 418 22.95 -6.77 -18.76
N ASN A 419 24.12 -6.51 -18.15
CA ASN A 419 24.35 -5.30 -17.33
C ASN A 419 24.41 -4.00 -18.14
N TYR A 420 24.53 -4.05 -19.48
CA TYR A 420 24.50 -2.87 -20.34
C TYR A 420 23.08 -2.39 -20.69
N LEU A 421 22.05 -3.14 -20.32
CA LEU A 421 20.68 -2.67 -20.38
C LEU A 421 20.45 -1.81 -19.13
N SER A 422 20.05 -0.55 -19.32
CA SER A 422 19.84 0.42 -18.23
C SER A 422 18.87 -0.12 -17.18
N GLU A 423 19.08 0.31 -15.91
CA GLU A 423 18.15 0.08 -14.80
C GLU A 423 16.95 1.03 -14.88
#